data_9038642024b8a5bddc95a0ddd5cea6d7
#
_entry.id   9038642024b8a5bddc95a0ddd5cea6d7
#
_cell.length_a   1.000
_cell.length_b   1.000
_cell.length_c   1.000
_cell.angle_alpha   90.00
_cell.angle_beta   90.00
_cell.angle_gamma   90.00
#
_symmetry.space_group_name_H-M   'P 1'
#
loop_
_entity.id
_entity.type
_entity.pdbx_description
1 polymer ?
#
loop_
_entity_poly.entity_id
_entity_poly.type
_entity_poly.pdbx_seq_one_letter_code
_entity_poly.pdbx_strand_id
1 'polypeptide(L)'
;MGYPTDLLSSRSIIKHGKYALIAPEGLVNNVVPGFENCSISILATPKLGASFVDYLVTMHQGGVNKDGFGGQEHIETFVYVLEGEVKASAGDKTYTLTSGGYLYCPPGMTMFLENLKDGDSRLFLYKQKHKPLKDLKPWVVSGNSNDIPEVDYDGMTDMRIQDLLPKELAFDMNFHILTFDPGACHPFIETHVQEHGAYLLSGEGIYNLDNEWIPVKKGDYIFMGPYVQQACYAVGREKLAYVYSKDCNRDADL
;
A
#
# COMPACT_ATOMS: atom_id res chain seq x y z
N MET A 1 -14.56 18.62 4.84
CA MET A 1 -13.77 19.61 4.12
C MET A 1 -12.41 19.00 3.86
N GLY A 2 -11.97 18.87 2.61
CA GLY A 2 -10.86 18.01 2.22
C GLY A 2 -9.48 18.69 2.16
N TYR A 3 -9.36 19.96 2.50
CA TYR A 3 -8.08 20.67 2.39
C TYR A 3 -7.37 20.77 3.74
N PRO A 4 -6.02 20.64 3.75
CA PRO A 4 -5.22 20.84 4.95
C PRO A 4 -5.38 22.28 5.47
N THR A 5 -5.28 22.43 6.79
CA THR A 5 -5.43 23.75 7.47
C THR A 5 -4.20 24.63 7.32
N ASP A 6 -3.02 24.03 7.01
CA ASP A 6 -1.75 24.74 6.82
C ASP A 6 -0.99 24.14 5.63
N LEU A 7 -1.30 24.61 4.43
CA LEU A 7 -0.65 24.19 3.20
C LEU A 7 0.83 24.60 3.11
N LEU A 8 1.22 25.67 3.79
CA LEU A 8 2.60 26.18 3.74
C LEU A 8 3.57 25.33 4.55
N SER A 9 3.06 24.54 5.50
CA SER A 9 3.87 23.62 6.31
C SER A 9 3.83 22.17 5.81
N SER A 10 3.11 21.89 4.73
CA SER A 10 3.06 20.53 4.16
C SER A 10 4.43 20.09 3.67
N ARG A 11 4.84 18.88 4.10
CA ARG A 11 6.05 18.21 3.61
C ARG A 11 5.84 17.48 2.27
N SER A 12 4.61 17.51 1.74
CA SER A 12 4.29 16.79 0.51
C SER A 12 5.07 17.33 -0.68
N ILE A 13 5.62 16.39 -1.47
CA ILE A 13 6.39 16.67 -2.69
C ILE A 13 5.78 15.82 -3.79
N ILE A 14 5.52 16.41 -4.96
CA ILE A 14 4.98 15.69 -6.12
C ILE A 14 5.85 15.97 -7.33
N LYS A 15 6.45 14.91 -7.89
CA LYS A 15 7.19 14.92 -9.16
C LYS A 15 6.54 13.92 -10.11
N HIS A 16 5.68 14.42 -10.97
CA HIS A 16 4.91 13.60 -11.91
C HIS A 16 5.78 12.62 -12.70
N GLY A 17 5.34 11.35 -12.75
CA GLY A 17 6.03 10.27 -13.46
C GLY A 17 7.33 9.81 -12.80
N LYS A 18 7.72 10.39 -11.66
CA LYS A 18 8.91 10.01 -10.92
C LYS A 18 8.55 9.52 -9.53
N TYR A 19 8.26 10.43 -8.61
CA TYR A 19 7.90 10.06 -7.25
C TYR A 19 6.96 11.07 -6.61
N ALA A 20 6.31 10.67 -5.54
CA ALA A 20 5.61 11.58 -4.65
C ALA A 20 5.84 11.18 -3.19
N LEU A 21 6.01 12.17 -2.31
CA LEU A 21 5.82 12.05 -0.88
C LEU A 21 4.52 12.77 -0.54
N ILE A 22 3.55 12.07 0.04
CA ILE A 22 2.29 12.65 0.51
C ILE A 22 2.27 12.49 2.03
N ALA A 23 2.48 13.60 2.72
CA ALA A 23 2.42 13.65 4.17
C ALA A 23 0.96 13.73 4.66
N PRO A 24 0.65 13.30 5.90
CA PRO A 24 -0.71 13.33 6.43
C PRO A 24 -1.39 14.70 6.33
N GLU A 25 -0.65 15.78 6.52
CA GLU A 25 -1.13 17.15 6.36
C GLU A 25 -1.45 17.56 4.93
N GLY A 26 -0.99 16.79 3.93
CA GLY A 26 -1.28 16.99 2.49
C GLY A 26 -2.45 16.14 1.97
N LEU A 27 -3.07 15.32 2.80
CA LEU A 27 -4.18 14.45 2.39
C LEU A 27 -5.44 15.26 2.10
N VAL A 28 -6.12 14.92 1.00
CA VAL A 28 -7.39 15.53 0.59
C VAL A 28 -8.47 14.46 0.53
N ASN A 29 -9.57 14.69 1.23
CA ASN A 29 -10.71 13.79 1.20
C ASN A 29 -11.49 13.95 -0.10
N ASN A 30 -11.78 12.83 -0.73
CA ASN A 30 -12.55 12.71 -1.96
C ASN A 30 -13.84 11.92 -1.71
N VAL A 31 -14.85 12.17 -2.53
CA VAL A 31 -16.03 11.32 -2.62
C VAL A 31 -15.78 10.26 -3.68
N VAL A 32 -15.75 9.00 -3.26
CA VAL A 32 -15.64 7.86 -4.16
C VAL A 32 -16.99 7.15 -4.19
N PRO A 33 -17.62 7.00 -5.37
CA PRO A 33 -18.92 6.32 -5.49
C PRO A 33 -18.90 4.93 -4.85
N GLY A 34 -20.01 4.55 -4.21
CA GLY A 34 -20.16 3.27 -3.55
C GLY A 34 -19.62 3.19 -2.13
N PHE A 35 -18.89 4.19 -1.66
CA PHE A 35 -18.43 4.30 -0.28
C PHE A 35 -19.33 5.25 0.53
N GLU A 36 -19.90 4.74 1.63
CA GLU A 36 -20.73 5.52 2.55
C GLU A 36 -20.07 5.57 3.94
N ASN A 37 -20.25 6.69 4.63
CA ASN A 37 -19.62 6.97 5.92
C ASN A 37 -18.10 6.70 5.91
N CYS A 38 -17.43 7.13 4.84
CA CYS A 38 -16.00 6.98 4.64
C CYS A 38 -15.34 8.30 4.24
N SER A 39 -14.14 8.54 4.74
CA SER A 39 -13.24 9.58 4.25
C SER A 39 -12.13 8.92 3.42
N ILE A 40 -11.95 9.35 2.18
CA ILE A 40 -11.05 8.69 1.24
C ILE A 40 -10.07 9.69 0.64
N SER A 41 -8.78 9.41 0.76
CA SER A 41 -7.72 10.13 0.05
C SER A 41 -7.17 9.26 -1.07
N ILE A 42 -7.13 9.81 -2.29
CA ILE A 42 -6.50 9.16 -3.45
C ILE A 42 -5.02 9.56 -3.41
N LEU A 43 -4.13 8.57 -3.36
CA LEU A 43 -2.69 8.77 -3.15
C LEU A 43 -1.91 8.70 -4.46
N ALA A 44 -2.07 7.63 -5.22
CA ALA A 44 -1.47 7.46 -6.53
C ALA A 44 -2.51 7.06 -7.58
N THR A 45 -2.27 7.47 -8.81
CA THR A 45 -3.10 7.14 -9.97
C THR A 45 -2.27 7.21 -11.25
N PRO A 46 -2.76 6.70 -12.39
CA PRO A 46 -2.13 6.93 -13.68
C PRO A 46 -1.93 8.40 -14.06
N LYS A 47 -2.70 9.31 -13.45
CA LYS A 47 -2.50 10.76 -13.66
C LYS A 47 -1.25 11.30 -12.95
N LEU A 48 -0.81 10.64 -11.89
CA LEU A 48 0.47 10.92 -11.22
C LEU A 48 1.64 10.25 -11.95
N GLY A 49 1.38 9.18 -12.66
CA GLY A 49 2.35 8.36 -13.37
C GLY A 49 2.46 6.92 -12.86
N ALA A 50 1.60 6.51 -11.91
CA ALA A 50 1.57 5.14 -11.39
C ALA A 50 0.80 4.21 -12.33
N SER A 51 1.18 2.92 -12.44
CA SER A 51 0.40 1.90 -13.15
C SER A 51 -0.79 1.38 -12.35
N PHE A 52 -0.92 1.80 -11.10
CA PHE A 52 -1.93 1.39 -10.13
C PHE A 52 -2.67 2.58 -9.51
N VAL A 53 -3.61 2.28 -8.61
CA VAL A 53 -4.28 3.30 -7.79
C VAL A 53 -4.25 2.89 -6.32
N ASP A 54 -3.74 3.80 -5.48
CA ASP A 54 -3.72 3.69 -4.03
C ASP A 54 -4.69 4.67 -3.38
N TYR A 55 -5.29 4.20 -2.28
CA TYR A 55 -6.19 4.98 -1.46
C TYR A 55 -5.87 4.79 0.02
N LEU A 56 -5.98 5.86 0.78
CA LEU A 56 -6.12 5.81 2.23
C LEU A 56 -7.59 6.01 2.57
N VAL A 57 -8.20 5.04 3.24
CA VAL A 57 -9.62 5.06 3.60
C VAL A 57 -9.76 5.06 5.11
N THR A 58 -10.53 6.00 5.63
CA THR A 58 -11.05 5.95 7.00
C THR A 58 -12.53 5.59 6.88
N MET A 59 -12.89 4.41 7.34
CA MET A 59 -14.28 3.97 7.47
C MET A 59 -14.76 4.35 8.86
N HIS A 60 -15.67 5.32 8.94
CA HIS A 60 -16.30 5.74 10.19
C HIS A 60 -17.29 4.70 10.70
N GLN A 61 -17.92 4.90 11.85
CA GLN A 61 -18.97 4.02 12.35
C GLN A 61 -20.07 3.81 11.29
N GLY A 62 -20.36 2.53 10.97
CA GLY A 62 -21.28 2.16 9.88
C GLY A 62 -20.73 2.43 8.48
N GLY A 63 -19.43 2.67 8.35
CA GLY A 63 -18.76 2.82 7.05
C GLY A 63 -18.81 1.54 6.21
N VAL A 64 -19.14 1.67 4.93
CA VAL A 64 -19.33 0.52 4.02
C VAL A 64 -19.03 0.92 2.57
N ASN A 65 -18.56 -0.03 1.77
CA ASN A 65 -18.54 0.09 0.31
C ASN A 65 -19.68 -0.74 -0.31
N LYS A 66 -20.83 -0.13 -0.53
CA LYS A 66 -22.05 -0.80 -1.00
C LYS A 66 -21.91 -1.41 -2.39
N ASP A 67 -21.24 -0.72 -3.29
CA ASP A 67 -21.10 -1.15 -4.69
C ASP A 67 -19.93 -2.11 -4.90
N GLY A 68 -19.14 -2.36 -3.84
CA GLY A 68 -17.93 -3.15 -3.89
C GLY A 68 -16.72 -2.39 -4.45
N PHE A 69 -15.56 -3.03 -4.38
CA PHE A 69 -14.28 -2.53 -4.88
C PHE A 69 -13.65 -3.58 -5.80
N GLY A 70 -13.23 -3.19 -7.00
CA GLY A 70 -12.79 -4.13 -8.04
C GLY A 70 -13.96 -4.81 -8.75
N GLY A 71 -13.83 -6.08 -9.10
CA GLY A 71 -14.86 -6.88 -9.77
C GLY A 71 -14.85 -6.79 -11.30
N GLN A 72 -14.08 -5.87 -11.88
CA GLN A 72 -13.89 -5.82 -13.34
C GLN A 72 -12.99 -6.97 -13.79
N GLU A 73 -13.20 -7.45 -15.03
CA GLU A 73 -12.53 -8.64 -15.59
C GLU A 73 -11.00 -8.61 -15.52
N HIS A 74 -10.41 -7.42 -15.57
CA HIS A 74 -8.96 -7.24 -15.60
C HIS A 74 -8.41 -6.48 -14.40
N ILE A 75 -9.21 -6.24 -13.36
CA ILE A 75 -8.80 -5.50 -12.17
C ILE A 75 -8.65 -6.44 -11.01
N GLU A 76 -7.47 -6.45 -10.44
CA GLU A 76 -7.19 -7.07 -9.14
C GLU A 76 -7.10 -6.00 -8.05
N THR A 77 -7.39 -6.40 -6.84
CA THR A 77 -7.48 -5.48 -5.69
C THR A 77 -6.83 -6.06 -4.45
N PHE A 78 -6.35 -5.16 -3.60
CA PHE A 78 -5.79 -5.51 -2.30
C PHE A 78 -6.24 -4.52 -1.23
N VAL A 79 -6.47 -5.00 -0.02
CA VAL A 79 -6.69 -4.18 1.18
C VAL A 79 -5.76 -4.62 2.29
N TYR A 80 -5.21 -3.63 3.00
CA TYR A 80 -4.48 -3.82 4.25
C TYR A 80 -5.10 -2.96 5.35
N VAL A 81 -5.41 -3.58 6.49
CA VAL A 81 -5.99 -2.88 7.65
C VAL A 81 -4.87 -2.27 8.47
N LEU A 82 -4.76 -0.94 8.42
CA LEU A 82 -3.79 -0.17 9.19
C LEU A 82 -4.20 -0.10 10.67
N GLU A 83 -5.49 0.07 10.92
CA GLU A 83 -6.05 0.20 12.26
C GLU A 83 -7.53 -0.19 12.27
N GLY A 84 -7.98 -0.80 13.34
CA GLY A 84 -9.40 -1.13 13.54
C GLY A 84 -9.74 -2.57 13.17
N GLU A 85 -10.99 -2.78 12.77
CA GLU A 85 -11.54 -4.09 12.43
C GLU A 85 -12.62 -3.94 11.36
N VAL A 86 -12.50 -4.69 10.28
CA VAL A 86 -13.46 -4.67 9.18
C VAL A 86 -13.89 -6.07 8.79
N LYS A 87 -15.14 -6.21 8.40
CA LYS A 87 -15.63 -7.35 7.67
C LYS A 87 -15.31 -7.16 6.19
N ALA A 88 -14.62 -8.10 5.60
CA ALA A 88 -14.31 -8.13 4.18
C ALA A 88 -14.97 -9.35 3.55
N SER A 89 -15.56 -9.20 2.36
CA SER A 89 -16.17 -10.34 1.64
C SER A 89 -15.68 -10.38 0.20
N ALA A 90 -15.44 -11.61 -0.30
CA ALA A 90 -15.04 -11.90 -1.67
C ALA A 90 -15.69 -13.21 -2.13
N GLY A 91 -16.56 -13.13 -3.15
CA GLY A 91 -17.40 -14.25 -3.55
C GLY A 91 -18.34 -14.67 -2.41
N ASP A 92 -18.31 -15.96 -2.08
CA ASP A 92 -19.09 -16.56 -1.01
C ASP A 92 -18.40 -16.56 0.36
N LYS A 93 -17.18 -16.05 0.44
CA LYS A 93 -16.38 -16.03 1.66
C LYS A 93 -16.40 -14.67 2.34
N THR A 94 -16.38 -14.72 3.67
CA THR A 94 -16.31 -13.55 4.54
C THR A 94 -15.15 -13.70 5.52
N TYR A 95 -14.45 -12.61 5.75
CA TYR A 95 -13.27 -12.51 6.59
C TYR A 95 -13.47 -11.38 7.59
N THR A 96 -12.99 -11.56 8.81
CA THR A 96 -12.81 -10.48 9.78
C THR A 96 -11.33 -10.09 9.76
N LEU A 97 -11.04 -8.87 9.32
CA LEU A 97 -9.69 -8.36 9.23
C LEU A 97 -9.46 -7.34 10.35
N THR A 98 -8.52 -7.62 11.22
CA THR A 98 -8.03 -6.69 12.25
C THR A 98 -6.77 -5.97 11.78
N SER A 99 -6.19 -5.08 12.59
CA SER A 99 -4.92 -4.42 12.25
C SER A 99 -3.85 -5.41 11.82
N GLY A 100 -3.21 -5.18 10.68
CA GLY A 100 -2.31 -6.11 9.99
C GLY A 100 -3.01 -7.10 9.06
N GLY A 101 -4.34 -7.23 9.15
CA GLY A 101 -5.12 -8.11 8.29
C GLY A 101 -5.17 -7.61 6.85
N TYR A 102 -5.19 -8.53 5.88
CA TYR A 102 -5.24 -8.20 4.47
C TYR A 102 -6.10 -9.18 3.67
N LEU A 103 -6.57 -8.71 2.52
CA LEU A 103 -7.30 -9.51 1.53
C LEU A 103 -6.88 -9.06 0.13
N TYR A 104 -6.51 -10.04 -0.70
CA TYR A 104 -6.31 -9.89 -2.14
C TYR A 104 -7.48 -10.53 -2.87
N CYS A 105 -8.03 -9.82 -3.86
CA CYS A 105 -9.05 -10.33 -4.78
C CYS A 105 -8.51 -10.34 -6.21
N PRO A 106 -8.54 -11.50 -6.89
CA PRO A 106 -8.11 -11.63 -8.28
C PRO A 106 -9.08 -10.91 -9.23
N PRO A 107 -8.71 -10.73 -10.52
CA PRO A 107 -9.58 -10.15 -11.53
C PRO A 107 -10.97 -10.78 -11.58
N GLY A 108 -11.98 -9.95 -11.75
CA GLY A 108 -13.40 -10.38 -11.77
C GLY A 108 -14.01 -10.63 -10.38
N MET A 109 -13.22 -10.54 -9.30
CA MET A 109 -13.71 -10.70 -7.93
C MET A 109 -13.94 -9.35 -7.27
N THR A 110 -15.17 -9.10 -6.82
CA THR A 110 -15.53 -7.88 -6.10
C THR A 110 -15.25 -8.05 -4.60
N MET A 111 -14.62 -7.04 -4.02
CA MET A 111 -14.37 -6.94 -2.58
C MET A 111 -15.42 -6.03 -1.93
N PHE A 112 -16.09 -6.49 -0.88
CA PHE A 112 -16.97 -5.69 -0.04
C PHE A 112 -16.36 -5.51 1.34
N LEU A 113 -16.47 -4.29 1.88
CA LEU A 113 -15.88 -3.89 3.16
C LEU A 113 -16.95 -3.22 4.03
N GLU A 114 -16.96 -3.55 5.32
CA GLU A 114 -17.86 -3.00 6.33
C GLU A 114 -17.07 -2.78 7.63
N ASN A 115 -17.14 -1.58 8.20
CA ASN A 115 -16.51 -1.29 9.49
C ASN A 115 -17.27 -1.97 10.63
N LEU A 116 -16.58 -2.76 11.44
CA LEU A 116 -17.15 -3.47 12.59
C LEU A 116 -16.97 -2.71 13.92
N LYS A 117 -16.23 -1.60 13.93
CA LYS A 117 -15.95 -0.82 15.14
C LYS A 117 -17.02 0.25 15.39
N ASP A 118 -17.20 0.58 16.65
CA ASP A 118 -17.97 1.78 17.06
C ASP A 118 -17.22 3.10 16.74
N GLY A 119 -15.94 3.01 16.43
CA GLY A 119 -15.08 4.11 15.96
C GLY A 119 -14.59 3.87 14.54
N ASP A 120 -13.50 4.53 14.20
CA ASP A 120 -12.92 4.48 12.86
C ASP A 120 -12.08 3.21 12.64
N SER A 121 -12.10 2.69 11.42
CA SER A 121 -11.11 1.76 10.88
C SER A 121 -10.37 2.40 9.71
N ARG A 122 -9.05 2.24 9.66
CA ARG A 122 -8.20 2.82 8.61
C ARG A 122 -7.64 1.74 7.73
N LEU A 123 -7.76 1.93 6.42
CA LEU A 123 -7.38 0.96 5.41
C LEU A 123 -6.46 1.58 4.36
N PHE A 124 -5.52 0.79 3.88
CA PHE A 124 -4.78 1.04 2.66
C PHE A 124 -5.36 0.16 1.57
N LEU A 125 -5.96 0.75 0.53
CA LEU A 125 -6.57 0.07 -0.61
C LEU A 125 -5.72 0.25 -1.85
N TYR A 126 -5.66 -0.80 -2.65
CA TYR A 126 -4.91 -0.84 -3.91
C TYR A 126 -5.73 -1.51 -5.01
N LYS A 127 -5.56 -1.06 -6.23
CA LYS A 127 -6.02 -1.75 -7.43
C LYS A 127 -5.11 -1.50 -8.61
N GLN A 128 -4.97 -2.53 -9.45
CA GLN A 128 -4.27 -2.41 -10.75
C GLN A 128 -4.91 -3.30 -11.82
N LYS A 129 -4.44 -3.13 -13.05
CA LYS A 129 -4.75 -4.06 -14.14
C LYS A 129 -3.85 -5.28 -14.04
N HIS A 130 -4.46 -6.44 -13.87
CA HIS A 130 -3.74 -7.71 -13.92
C HIS A 130 -3.24 -8.02 -15.33
N LYS A 131 -2.00 -8.49 -15.44
CA LYS A 131 -1.39 -9.01 -16.67
C LYS A 131 -1.46 -10.54 -16.67
N PRO A 132 -2.44 -11.16 -17.34
CA PRO A 132 -2.62 -12.61 -17.26
C PRO A 132 -1.48 -13.37 -17.95
N LEU A 133 -1.07 -14.49 -17.37
CA LEU A 133 -0.28 -15.51 -18.04
C LEU A 133 -1.17 -16.68 -18.47
N LYS A 134 -0.81 -17.32 -19.60
CA LYS A 134 -1.55 -18.46 -20.10
C LYS A 134 -1.58 -19.58 -19.05
N ASP A 135 -2.78 -20.13 -18.80
CA ASP A 135 -3.03 -21.26 -17.92
C ASP A 135 -2.72 -21.02 -16.42
N LEU A 136 -2.40 -19.77 -16.03
CA LEU A 136 -2.18 -19.39 -14.65
C LEU A 136 -3.25 -18.39 -14.20
N LYS A 137 -3.88 -18.67 -13.04
CA LYS A 137 -4.91 -17.80 -12.45
C LYS A 137 -4.60 -17.56 -10.98
N PRO A 138 -4.56 -16.30 -10.56
CA PRO A 138 -4.46 -15.98 -9.14
C PRO A 138 -5.75 -16.37 -8.42
N TRP A 139 -5.69 -16.49 -7.11
CA TRP A 139 -6.81 -16.83 -6.24
C TRP A 139 -6.92 -15.85 -5.08
N VAL A 140 -8.04 -15.88 -4.39
CA VAL A 140 -8.25 -15.03 -3.19
C VAL A 140 -7.27 -15.44 -2.11
N VAL A 141 -6.52 -14.46 -1.59
CA VAL A 141 -5.57 -14.62 -0.48
C VAL A 141 -5.97 -13.71 0.67
N SER A 142 -6.05 -14.25 1.87
CA SER A 142 -6.30 -13.48 3.09
C SER A 142 -5.37 -13.95 4.20
N GLY A 143 -4.93 -13.05 5.03
CA GLY A 143 -4.05 -13.32 6.16
C GLY A 143 -3.94 -12.13 7.10
N ASN A 144 -3.00 -12.26 8.04
CA ASN A 144 -2.60 -11.16 8.91
C ASN A 144 -1.06 -11.09 8.94
N SER A 145 -0.50 -9.92 8.72
CA SER A 145 0.95 -9.72 8.71
C SER A 145 1.59 -10.05 10.05
N ASN A 146 0.84 -9.95 11.16
CA ASN A 146 1.32 -10.33 12.49
C ASN A 146 1.58 -11.84 12.64
N ASP A 147 1.01 -12.67 11.76
CA ASP A 147 1.17 -14.13 11.74
C ASP A 147 2.27 -14.57 10.76
N ILE A 148 2.81 -13.65 9.95
CA ILE A 148 3.85 -13.93 8.96
C ILE A 148 5.22 -13.70 9.61
N PRO A 149 6.12 -14.69 9.63
CA PRO A 149 7.47 -14.48 10.13
C PRO A 149 8.23 -13.39 9.36
N GLU A 150 8.90 -12.50 10.09
CA GLU A 150 9.92 -11.63 9.51
C GLU A 150 11.12 -12.48 9.08
N VAL A 151 11.62 -12.30 7.87
CA VAL A 151 12.85 -12.94 7.38
C VAL A 151 13.90 -11.89 7.05
N ASP A 152 15.17 -12.23 7.25
CA ASP A 152 16.27 -11.33 6.94
C ASP A 152 16.24 -10.96 5.44
N TYR A 153 16.32 -9.67 5.14
CA TYR A 153 16.35 -9.18 3.77
C TYR A 153 17.77 -9.31 3.22
N ASP A 154 17.93 -10.13 2.20
CA ASP A 154 19.22 -10.36 1.50
C ASP A 154 20.39 -10.67 2.46
N GLY A 155 20.12 -11.41 3.54
CA GLY A 155 21.10 -11.80 4.55
C GLY A 155 21.47 -10.71 5.58
N MET A 156 20.78 -9.57 5.55
CA MET A 156 20.94 -8.50 6.55
C MET A 156 20.08 -8.78 7.77
N THR A 157 20.68 -8.82 8.95
CA THR A 157 19.97 -9.13 10.20
C THR A 157 19.24 -7.96 10.83
N ASP A 158 19.52 -6.74 10.36
CA ASP A 158 18.95 -5.47 10.82
C ASP A 158 17.86 -4.91 9.87
N MET A 159 17.59 -5.64 8.79
CA MET A 159 16.56 -5.34 7.82
C MET A 159 15.76 -6.61 7.50
N ARG A 160 14.46 -6.58 7.61
CA ARG A 160 13.57 -7.76 7.49
C ARG A 160 12.42 -7.51 6.54
N ILE A 161 11.99 -8.57 5.88
CA ILE A 161 10.86 -8.55 4.94
C ILE A 161 9.81 -9.58 5.31
N GLN A 162 8.54 -9.24 5.04
CA GLN A 162 7.40 -10.15 5.07
C GLN A 162 6.71 -10.09 3.70
N ASP A 163 6.50 -11.25 3.06
CA ASP A 163 5.72 -11.36 1.83
C ASP A 163 4.25 -11.61 2.19
N LEU A 164 3.34 -10.76 1.74
CA LEU A 164 1.91 -10.89 2.04
C LEU A 164 1.17 -11.74 1.01
N LEU A 165 1.68 -11.83 -0.22
CA LEU A 165 1.11 -12.64 -1.28
C LEU A 165 2.07 -13.76 -1.71
N PRO A 166 1.54 -14.84 -2.34
CA PRO A 166 2.36 -15.92 -2.87
C PRO A 166 3.34 -15.44 -3.95
N LYS A 167 4.49 -16.12 -4.05
CA LYS A 167 5.53 -15.84 -5.07
C LYS A 167 5.28 -16.53 -6.40
N GLU A 168 4.17 -17.24 -6.55
CA GLU A 168 3.81 -17.95 -7.78
C GLU A 168 3.52 -16.98 -8.93
N LEU A 169 3.91 -17.36 -10.15
CA LEU A 169 3.76 -16.55 -11.35
C LEU A 169 2.32 -16.19 -11.71
N ALA A 170 1.33 -16.84 -11.07
CA ALA A 170 -0.08 -16.45 -11.19
C ALA A 170 -0.33 -15.03 -10.68
N PHE A 171 0.44 -14.59 -9.68
CA PHE A 171 0.38 -13.23 -9.13
C PHE A 171 1.40 -12.36 -9.88
N ASP A 172 0.94 -11.33 -10.56
CA ASP A 172 1.82 -10.37 -11.24
C ASP A 172 2.24 -9.21 -10.34
N MET A 173 1.62 -9.06 -9.19
CA MET A 173 2.00 -8.11 -8.14
C MET A 173 2.28 -8.78 -6.80
N ASN A 174 2.89 -8.06 -5.88
CA ASN A 174 3.00 -8.47 -4.48
C ASN A 174 2.85 -7.28 -3.55
N PHE A 175 2.61 -7.59 -2.28
CA PHE A 175 2.70 -6.66 -1.16
C PHE A 175 3.71 -7.18 -0.15
N HIS A 176 4.53 -6.28 0.36
CA HIS A 176 5.55 -6.59 1.36
C HIS A 176 5.46 -5.63 2.53
N ILE A 177 5.97 -6.07 3.67
CA ILE A 177 6.36 -5.15 4.74
C ILE A 177 7.87 -5.24 4.87
N LEU A 178 8.52 -4.09 4.80
CA LEU A 178 9.95 -3.96 5.05
C LEU A 178 10.16 -3.25 6.37
N THR A 179 11.00 -3.84 7.23
CA THR A 179 11.26 -3.36 8.59
C THR A 179 12.76 -3.16 8.78
N PHE A 180 13.14 -1.99 9.28
CA PHE A 180 14.52 -1.60 9.58
C PHE A 180 14.68 -1.39 11.08
N ASP A 181 15.72 -1.93 11.66
CA ASP A 181 16.14 -1.57 13.01
C ASP A 181 16.69 -0.13 13.03
N PRO A 182 16.68 0.57 14.17
CA PRO A 182 17.26 1.90 14.26
C PRO A 182 18.71 1.93 13.78
N GLY A 183 19.02 2.79 12.80
CA GLY A 183 20.32 2.89 12.16
C GLY A 183 20.55 1.97 10.97
N ALA A 184 19.64 1.03 10.70
CA ALA A 184 19.71 0.18 9.50
C ALA A 184 19.39 0.96 8.22
N CYS A 185 19.89 0.48 7.08
CA CYS A 185 19.66 1.10 5.78
C CYS A 185 19.69 0.04 4.67
N HIS A 186 19.15 0.40 3.50
CA HIS A 186 19.45 -0.36 2.29
C HIS A 186 20.96 -0.42 2.04
N PRO A 187 21.51 -1.55 1.58
CA PRO A 187 22.95 -1.71 1.36
C PRO A 187 23.46 -0.88 0.17
N PHE A 188 22.56 -0.46 -0.70
CA PHE A 188 22.84 0.33 -1.91
C PHE A 188 21.60 1.14 -2.33
N ILE A 189 21.78 2.09 -3.23
CA ILE A 189 20.66 2.77 -3.87
C ILE A 189 20.13 1.87 -4.99
N GLU A 190 18.88 1.44 -4.85
CA GLU A 190 18.21 0.57 -5.82
C GLU A 190 17.64 1.37 -7.00
N THR A 191 17.54 0.70 -8.15
CA THR A 191 16.77 1.16 -9.29
C THR A 191 16.29 -0.05 -10.09
N HIS A 192 15.02 -0.10 -10.43
CA HIS A 192 14.39 -1.22 -11.15
C HIS A 192 13.10 -0.76 -11.83
N VAL A 193 12.54 -1.63 -12.70
CA VAL A 193 11.31 -1.33 -13.45
C VAL A 193 10.08 -1.26 -12.56
N GLN A 194 10.06 -2.00 -11.45
CA GLN A 194 8.92 -2.07 -10.55
C GLN A 194 8.63 -0.71 -9.91
N GLU A 195 7.34 -0.41 -9.88
CA GLU A 195 6.80 0.75 -9.16
C GLU A 195 6.37 0.35 -7.75
N HIS A 196 6.36 1.32 -6.84
CA HIS A 196 5.89 1.12 -5.48
C HIS A 196 4.96 2.21 -5.02
N GLY A 197 3.93 1.80 -4.28
CA GLY A 197 3.16 2.65 -3.38
C GLY A 197 3.42 2.19 -1.96
N ALA A 198 4.10 2.99 -1.14
CA ALA A 198 4.52 2.64 0.21
C ALA A 198 3.83 3.51 1.26
N TYR A 199 3.25 2.87 2.28
CA TYR A 199 2.67 3.57 3.44
C TYR A 199 3.49 3.27 4.69
N LEU A 200 4.00 4.30 5.37
CA LEU A 200 4.85 4.17 6.54
C LEU A 200 4.03 3.82 7.79
N LEU A 201 4.27 2.61 8.32
CA LEU A 201 3.56 2.04 9.47
C LEU A 201 4.11 2.52 10.80
N SER A 202 5.43 2.70 10.90
CA SER A 202 6.13 3.09 12.12
C SER A 202 7.45 3.79 11.86
N GLY A 203 7.97 4.44 12.89
CA GLY A 203 9.31 5.04 12.89
C GLY A 203 9.46 6.26 11.99
N GLU A 204 10.70 6.63 11.75
CA GLU A 204 11.12 7.75 10.92
C GLU A 204 12.43 7.42 10.22
N GLY A 205 12.68 8.07 9.09
CA GLY A 205 13.83 7.79 8.26
C GLY A 205 14.20 8.95 7.34
N ILE A 206 15.25 8.72 6.56
CA ILE A 206 15.61 9.55 5.42
C ILE A 206 15.54 8.66 4.19
N TYR A 207 14.70 9.02 3.24
CA TYR A 207 14.51 8.28 1.99
C TYR A 207 15.21 8.98 0.83
N ASN A 208 16.04 8.26 0.09
CA ASN A 208 16.53 8.74 -1.21
C ASN A 208 15.45 8.49 -2.26
N LEU A 209 15.03 9.55 -2.95
CA LEU A 209 14.10 9.49 -4.07
C LEU A 209 14.64 10.33 -5.22
N ASP A 210 15.09 9.70 -6.31
CA ASP A 210 15.67 10.37 -7.49
C ASP A 210 16.86 11.29 -7.10
N ASN A 211 17.78 10.78 -6.23
CA ASN A 211 18.93 11.49 -5.63
C ASN A 211 18.57 12.65 -4.67
N GLU A 212 17.32 12.79 -4.28
CA GLU A 212 16.92 13.71 -3.24
C GLU A 212 16.73 12.97 -1.91
N TRP A 213 17.31 13.49 -0.82
CA TRP A 213 17.22 12.91 0.51
C TRP A 213 16.12 13.59 1.30
N ILE A 214 15.05 12.85 1.57
CA ILE A 214 13.78 13.39 2.08
C ILE A 214 13.47 12.76 3.43
N PRO A 215 13.25 13.56 4.50
CA PRO A 215 12.77 13.03 5.77
C PRO A 215 11.37 12.44 5.64
N VAL A 216 11.20 11.22 6.16
CA VAL A 216 9.94 10.48 6.15
C VAL A 216 9.62 9.97 7.54
N LYS A 217 8.33 9.77 7.84
CA LYS A 217 7.87 9.27 9.13
C LYS A 217 6.55 8.51 9.02
N LYS A 218 6.19 7.82 10.09
CA LYS A 218 4.88 7.15 10.21
C LYS A 218 3.74 8.00 9.66
N GLY A 219 2.89 7.40 8.85
CA GLY A 219 1.73 8.03 8.22
C GLY A 219 2.01 8.69 6.87
N ASP A 220 3.26 8.84 6.46
CA ASP A 220 3.61 9.29 5.12
C ASP A 220 3.30 8.19 4.09
N TYR A 221 2.94 8.63 2.89
CA TYR A 221 2.83 7.77 1.71
C TYR A 221 3.89 8.18 0.69
N ILE A 222 4.53 7.20 0.07
CA ILE A 222 5.54 7.40 -0.98
C ILE A 222 5.11 6.63 -2.24
N PHE A 223 5.02 7.33 -3.37
CA PHE A 223 5.00 6.71 -4.69
C PHE A 223 6.41 6.75 -5.27
N MET A 224 6.87 5.63 -5.82
CA MET A 224 8.14 5.48 -6.53
C MET A 224 7.86 4.91 -7.91
N GLY A 225 8.13 5.70 -8.95
CA GLY A 225 7.94 5.31 -10.35
C GLY A 225 9.07 4.44 -10.88
N PRO A 226 8.93 3.92 -12.11
CA PRO A 226 9.93 3.06 -12.73
C PRO A 226 11.31 3.73 -12.78
N TYR A 227 12.34 2.97 -12.42
CA TYR A 227 13.76 3.39 -12.42
C TYR A 227 14.09 4.59 -11.55
N VAL A 228 13.19 5.03 -10.68
CA VAL A 228 13.52 6.02 -9.65
C VAL A 228 14.54 5.40 -8.69
N GLN A 229 15.64 6.09 -8.48
CA GLN A 229 16.64 5.69 -7.50
C GLN A 229 16.04 5.80 -6.10
N GLN A 230 16.17 4.73 -5.30
CA GLN A 230 15.55 4.63 -4.00
C GLN A 230 16.44 3.94 -2.98
N ALA A 231 16.46 4.45 -1.76
CA ALA A 231 17.07 3.85 -0.59
C ALA A 231 16.48 4.45 0.68
N CYS A 232 16.37 3.66 1.74
CA CYS A 232 15.88 4.11 3.03
C CYS A 232 16.94 3.95 4.11
N TYR A 233 17.04 4.93 4.99
CA TYR A 233 17.88 4.94 6.19
C TYR A 233 16.97 5.19 7.38
N ALA A 234 16.83 4.19 8.26
CA ALA A 234 16.08 4.35 9.50
C ALA A 234 16.85 5.23 10.47
N VAL A 235 16.22 6.28 10.96
CA VAL A 235 16.76 7.15 12.00
C VAL A 235 15.86 7.09 13.24
N GLY A 236 16.24 7.79 14.29
CA GLY A 236 15.47 7.75 15.53
C GLY A 236 15.74 6.51 16.38
N ARG A 237 14.78 6.12 17.22
CA ARG A 237 14.94 5.04 18.21
C ARG A 237 13.93 3.90 18.05
N GLU A 238 12.98 4.06 17.13
CA GLU A 238 11.97 3.05 16.82
C GLU A 238 12.30 2.39 15.48
N LYS A 239 11.82 1.16 15.30
CA LYS A 239 11.88 0.50 14.01
C LYS A 239 11.10 1.31 12.97
N LEU A 240 11.71 1.55 11.82
CA LEU A 240 11.00 2.05 10.66
C LEU A 240 10.41 0.87 9.90
N ALA A 241 9.12 0.92 9.63
CA ALA A 241 8.46 -0.09 8.82
C ALA A 241 7.46 0.55 7.86
N TYR A 242 7.34 -0.04 6.67
CA TYR A 242 6.32 0.35 5.70
C TYR A 242 5.75 -0.87 4.98
N VAL A 243 4.45 -0.82 4.68
CA VAL A 243 3.79 -1.73 3.75
C VAL A 243 3.83 -1.13 2.36
N TYR A 244 4.21 -1.91 1.36
CA TYR A 244 4.33 -1.40 -0.01
C TYR A 244 3.91 -2.41 -1.06
N SER A 245 3.36 -1.90 -2.15
CA SER A 245 3.08 -2.66 -3.35
C SER A 245 4.33 -2.82 -4.20
N LYS A 246 4.42 -3.96 -4.87
CA LYS A 246 5.31 -4.20 -6.00
C LYS A 246 4.42 -4.56 -7.19
N ASP A 247 4.29 -3.65 -8.16
CA ASP A 247 3.35 -3.73 -9.27
C ASP A 247 3.62 -4.87 -10.25
N CYS A 248 4.83 -5.40 -10.23
CA CYS A 248 5.24 -6.48 -11.11
C CYS A 248 6.17 -7.46 -10.40
N ASN A 249 5.80 -8.75 -10.37
CA ASN A 249 6.63 -9.86 -9.88
C ASN A 249 7.34 -10.62 -11.01
N ARG A 250 7.25 -10.12 -12.22
CA ARG A 250 7.74 -10.79 -13.44
C ARG A 250 8.81 -9.95 -14.12
N ASP A 251 9.40 -10.49 -15.16
CA ASP A 251 10.31 -9.74 -16.01
C ASP A 251 9.59 -8.57 -16.70
N ALA A 252 10.34 -7.55 -17.05
CA ALA A 252 9.82 -6.39 -17.77
C ALA A 252 9.19 -6.79 -19.09
N ASP A 253 7.99 -6.26 -19.39
CA ASP A 253 7.33 -6.43 -20.67
C ASP A 253 8.05 -5.62 -21.76
N LEU A 254 8.10 -6.18 -22.95
CA LEU A 254 8.61 -5.52 -24.17
C LEU A 254 7.46 -4.87 -24.95
#